data_5ce16c76e71e43cdfbbed860daaf6e4d
#
_entry.id   5ce16c76e71e43cdfbbed860daaf6e4d
#
_cell.length_a   1.000
_cell.length_b   1.000
_cell.length_c   1.000
_cell.angle_alpha   90.00
_cell.angle_beta   90.00
_cell.angle_gamma   90.00
#
_symmetry.space_group_name_H-M   'P 1'
#
loop_
_entity.id
_entity.type
_entity.pdbx_description
1 polymer ?
#
loop_
_entity_poly.entity_id
_entity_poly.type
_entity_poly.pdbx_seq_one_letter_code
_entity_poly.pdbx_strand_id
1 'polypeptide(L)'
;MKKLFFLIFPLLLMSCGSQESVIPSNPTEDTAPTEDTAPTEDTAPTEENTSFQTRNIGLTEDNYFDPFTRHIEIQNFRIFITPEVSDDFAVHVSKIYELMLGNNDLIDPIMRQEYFETLINQNVFQRIGYSGPDYYVEKTGKNFDEALNPHPFKGPYRDNMTDYIWEVPDANTDEKIGEIVEHLLHTITNVALAYTHQEWNWMQNSDIYYATMEAINNNVFDVSDYQQILDRGDDEGYYSIITQEFMFWVIVVEWGLADIYELPHNEFSASSPAEIKSKLPLAHKLYEDFIAKIFTPPSIDDLRAILGSY
;
A
#
# COMPACT_ATOMS: atom_id res chain seq x y z
N MET A 1 15.35 -24.91 10.29
CA MET A 1 14.28 -24.03 10.76
C MET A 1 14.89 -22.66 11.03
N LYS A 2 14.99 -21.85 10.01
CA LYS A 2 15.30 -20.41 10.16
C LYS A 2 13.98 -19.75 10.47
N LYS A 3 13.86 -19.14 11.64
CA LYS A 3 12.70 -18.29 11.96
C LYS A 3 12.78 -17.09 11.03
N LEU A 4 11.82 -16.99 10.10
CA LEU A 4 11.51 -15.75 9.42
C LEU A 4 11.07 -14.80 10.54
N PHE A 5 11.95 -13.89 10.93
CA PHE A 5 11.59 -12.81 11.84
C PHE A 5 10.83 -11.81 10.99
N PHE A 6 9.49 -11.89 11.01
CA PHE A 6 8.70 -10.71 10.76
C PHE A 6 9.13 -9.70 11.82
N LEU A 7 9.87 -8.72 11.39
CA LEU A 7 10.20 -7.57 12.22
C LEU A 7 8.92 -6.78 12.40
N ILE A 8 8.12 -7.17 13.40
CA ILE A 8 7.04 -6.32 13.90
C ILE A 8 7.72 -5.09 14.50
N PHE A 9 7.85 -4.08 13.66
CA PHE A 9 8.35 -2.79 14.12
C PHE A 9 7.27 -2.13 14.97
N PRO A 10 7.63 -1.56 16.10
CA PRO A 10 6.71 -0.66 16.78
C PRO A 10 6.53 0.57 15.88
N LEU A 11 5.45 0.58 15.12
CA LEU A 11 4.96 1.79 14.48
C LEU A 11 4.76 2.84 15.57
N LEU A 12 5.61 3.84 15.60
CA LEU A 12 5.37 5.05 16.40
C LEU A 12 4.27 5.84 15.69
N LEU A 13 3.03 5.46 15.99
CA LEU A 13 1.86 6.18 15.53
C LEU A 13 1.84 7.57 16.15
N MET A 14 2.04 8.57 15.32
CA MET A 14 1.69 9.93 15.69
C MET A 14 0.17 10.04 15.73
N SER A 15 -0.36 10.45 16.87
CA SER A 15 -1.76 10.76 17.12
C SER A 15 -2.35 11.64 16.02
N CYS A 16 -3.33 11.11 15.29
CA CYS A 16 -4.18 11.86 14.37
C CYS A 16 -5.08 12.79 15.17
N GLY A 17 -4.92 14.09 15.00
CA GLY A 17 -5.83 15.09 15.53
C GLY A 17 -7.14 15.07 14.76
N SER A 18 -8.25 14.89 15.46
CA SER A 18 -9.62 14.97 14.94
C SER A 18 -9.86 16.26 14.16
N GLN A 19 -10.15 16.16 12.86
CA GLN A 19 -10.71 17.27 12.07
C GLN A 19 -12.23 17.15 11.99
N GLU A 20 -12.91 18.18 12.46
CA GLU A 20 -14.35 18.37 12.23
C GLU A 20 -14.61 18.57 10.73
N SER A 21 -15.50 17.75 10.18
CA SER A 21 -15.96 17.83 8.80
C SER A 21 -16.90 19.03 8.63
N VAL A 22 -16.44 20.03 7.88
CA VAL A 22 -17.29 21.12 7.37
C VAL A 22 -17.79 20.73 5.98
N ILE A 23 -19.09 20.50 5.86
CA ILE A 23 -19.79 20.26 4.59
C ILE A 23 -20.03 21.61 3.89
N PRO A 24 -19.56 21.85 2.68
CA PRO A 24 -20.00 22.98 1.89
C PRO A 24 -21.23 22.62 1.06
N SER A 25 -22.26 23.42 1.18
CA SER A 25 -23.49 23.41 0.40
C SER A 25 -23.26 23.85 -1.04
N ASN A 26 -23.79 23.10 -1.99
CA ASN A 26 -23.85 23.38 -3.42
C ASN A 26 -24.75 24.56 -3.77
N PRO A 27 -24.42 25.36 -4.77
CA PRO A 27 -25.42 26.00 -5.61
C PRO A 27 -25.44 25.42 -7.05
N THR A 28 -26.62 25.04 -7.44
CA THR A 28 -27.05 24.74 -8.81
C THR A 28 -26.93 25.96 -9.70
N GLU A 29 -26.35 25.77 -10.90
CA GLU A 29 -26.73 26.55 -12.08
C GLU A 29 -26.62 25.71 -13.37
N ASP A 30 -27.72 25.78 -14.10
CA ASP A 30 -28.10 25.17 -15.35
C ASP A 30 -27.37 25.83 -16.51
N THR A 31 -26.80 25.07 -17.44
CA THR A 31 -26.61 25.53 -18.83
C THR A 31 -26.57 24.36 -19.82
N ALA A 32 -27.39 24.51 -20.86
CA ALA A 32 -27.73 23.57 -21.91
C ALA A 32 -26.57 23.35 -22.95
N PRO A 33 -26.75 22.35 -23.85
CA PRO A 33 -25.65 21.69 -24.58
C PRO A 33 -25.30 22.39 -25.90
N THR A 34 -24.02 22.28 -26.32
CA THR A 34 -23.58 22.60 -27.69
C THR A 34 -22.89 21.42 -28.35
N GLU A 35 -23.41 21.05 -29.45
CA GLU A 35 -23.00 20.36 -30.68
C GLU A 35 -21.68 19.59 -30.79
N ASP A 36 -21.90 18.34 -31.17
CA ASP A 36 -21.23 17.47 -32.19
C ASP A 36 -19.85 17.89 -32.71
N THR A 37 -18.84 17.08 -32.37
CA THR A 37 -17.64 16.93 -33.21
C THR A 37 -17.28 15.44 -33.34
N ALA A 38 -17.05 15.04 -34.59
CA ALA A 38 -16.80 13.70 -35.06
C ALA A 38 -15.59 12.99 -34.41
N PRO A 39 -15.57 11.63 -34.41
CA PRO A 39 -14.52 10.86 -33.78
C PRO A 39 -13.20 10.98 -34.52
N THR A 40 -12.16 11.41 -33.82
CA THR A 40 -10.80 11.34 -34.28
C THR A 40 -10.24 9.93 -34.01
N GLU A 41 -9.48 9.44 -34.98
CA GLU A 41 -8.86 8.13 -35.12
C GLU A 41 -8.22 7.57 -33.84
N ASP A 42 -8.48 6.29 -33.67
CA ASP A 42 -7.88 5.30 -32.80
C ASP A 42 -6.33 5.39 -32.86
N THR A 43 -5.73 6.11 -31.92
CA THR A 43 -4.30 5.99 -31.65
C THR A 43 -4.13 4.90 -30.63
N ALA A 44 -3.52 3.78 -31.04
CA ALA A 44 -3.06 2.72 -30.16
C ALA A 44 -2.34 3.31 -28.93
N PRO A 45 -2.54 2.77 -27.72
CA PRO A 45 -1.84 3.23 -26.54
C PRO A 45 -0.34 3.09 -26.77
N THR A 46 0.34 4.21 -26.83
CA THR A 46 1.79 4.28 -26.79
C THR A 46 2.21 3.65 -25.46
N GLU A 47 3.08 2.65 -25.49
CA GLU A 47 3.77 2.17 -24.30
C GLU A 47 4.40 3.38 -23.63
N GLU A 48 3.76 3.91 -22.58
CA GLU A 48 4.37 4.94 -21.74
C GLU A 48 5.54 4.29 -21.02
N ASN A 49 6.71 4.63 -21.53
CA ASN A 49 8.00 4.32 -20.98
C ASN A 49 8.00 4.75 -19.50
N THR A 50 8.02 3.80 -18.58
CA THR A 50 8.21 4.08 -17.15
C THR A 50 9.54 4.79 -17.02
N SER A 51 9.53 6.11 -17.02
CA SER A 51 10.76 6.86 -16.92
C SER A 51 11.21 6.88 -15.47
N PHE A 52 12.19 6.04 -15.14
CA PHE A 52 12.97 6.21 -13.92
C PHE A 52 13.60 7.60 -13.95
N GLN A 53 13.00 8.52 -13.22
CA GLN A 53 13.54 9.87 -13.11
C GLN A 53 14.33 9.98 -11.82
N THR A 54 15.66 9.96 -11.94
CA THR A 54 16.52 10.41 -10.85
C THR A 54 16.30 11.91 -10.68
N ARG A 55 15.64 12.27 -9.59
CA ARG A 55 15.29 13.64 -9.28
C ARG A 55 15.70 13.95 -7.84
N ASN A 56 16.35 15.05 -7.62
CA ASN A 56 16.49 15.55 -6.26
C ASN A 56 15.13 16.12 -5.83
N ILE A 57 14.41 15.38 -4.99
CA ILE A 57 13.10 15.75 -4.47
C ILE A 57 13.15 16.54 -3.16
N GLY A 58 14.34 16.72 -2.59
CA GLY A 58 14.58 17.52 -1.39
C GLY A 58 14.76 19.00 -1.65
N LEU A 59 14.23 19.53 -2.75
CA LEU A 59 14.50 20.92 -3.23
C LEU A 59 13.52 21.98 -2.75
N THR A 60 12.67 21.68 -1.76
CA THR A 60 11.93 22.77 -1.14
C THR A 60 12.79 23.45 -0.07
N GLU A 61 12.60 24.74 0.13
CA GLU A 61 13.29 25.50 1.18
C GLU A 61 13.14 24.90 2.57
N ASP A 62 12.16 24.01 2.76
CA ASP A 62 11.83 23.34 4.02
C ASP A 62 12.40 21.91 4.13
N ASN A 63 13.22 21.44 3.18
CA ASN A 63 13.68 20.03 3.11
C ASN A 63 12.52 19.01 3.28
N TYR A 64 11.42 19.28 2.61
CA TYR A 64 10.14 18.63 2.81
C TYR A 64 10.18 17.12 2.57
N PHE A 65 11.11 16.67 1.72
CA PHE A 65 11.28 15.29 1.31
C PHE A 65 12.56 14.62 1.83
N ASP A 66 13.32 15.28 2.72
CA ASP A 66 14.41 14.57 3.39
C ASP A 66 13.88 13.32 4.11
N PRO A 67 14.57 12.18 4.04
CA PRO A 67 15.90 11.95 3.44
C PRO A 67 15.86 11.49 1.97
N PHE A 68 14.73 11.54 1.29
CA PHE A 68 14.61 11.03 -0.08
C PHE A 68 15.30 11.93 -1.08
N THR A 69 16.05 11.33 -2.01
CA THR A 69 16.78 12.04 -3.05
C THR A 69 16.29 11.75 -4.46
N ARG A 70 15.47 10.71 -4.61
CA ARG A 70 14.94 10.23 -5.88
C ARG A 70 13.48 9.83 -5.72
N HIS A 71 12.76 9.77 -6.84
CA HIS A 71 11.44 9.16 -6.88
C HIS A 71 11.17 8.52 -8.25
N ILE A 72 10.25 7.57 -8.25
CA ILE A 72 9.58 7.02 -9.43
C ILE A 72 8.11 7.43 -9.35
N GLU A 73 7.49 7.72 -10.47
CA GLU A 73 6.06 7.97 -10.57
C GLU A 73 5.46 7.03 -11.64
N ILE A 74 4.42 6.28 -11.25
CA ILE A 74 3.73 5.31 -12.08
C ILE A 74 2.24 5.56 -11.94
N GLN A 75 1.55 5.94 -13.01
CA GLN A 75 0.10 6.17 -12.97
C GLN A 75 -0.33 7.00 -11.74
N ASN A 76 0.38 8.12 -11.50
CA ASN A 76 0.19 9.02 -10.37
C ASN A 76 0.66 8.50 -8.99
N PHE A 77 1.08 7.26 -8.88
CA PHE A 77 1.64 6.70 -7.65
C PHE A 77 3.12 7.08 -7.52
N ARG A 78 3.47 7.72 -6.43
CA ARG A 78 4.85 8.16 -6.15
C ARG A 78 5.55 7.20 -5.22
N ILE A 79 6.78 6.84 -5.58
CA ILE A 79 7.66 6.01 -4.78
C ILE A 79 8.89 6.83 -4.44
N PHE A 80 9.05 7.23 -3.18
CA PHE A 80 10.18 8.01 -2.69
C PHE A 80 11.31 7.09 -2.23
N ILE A 81 12.55 7.40 -2.59
CA ILE A 81 13.69 6.51 -2.52
C ILE A 81 14.83 7.20 -1.77
N THR A 82 15.34 6.55 -0.70
CA THR A 82 16.52 7.05 0.03
C THR A 82 17.80 6.88 -0.81
N PRO A 83 18.88 7.64 -0.52
CA PRO A 83 20.11 7.61 -1.33
C PRO A 83 20.79 6.25 -1.40
N GLU A 84 20.62 5.41 -0.40
CA GLU A 84 21.31 4.14 -0.22
C GLU A 84 20.72 3.00 -1.07
N VAL A 85 19.44 3.11 -1.41
CA VAL A 85 18.72 2.11 -2.20
C VAL A 85 19.30 2.02 -3.61
N SER A 86 19.46 0.82 -4.14
CA SER A 86 19.91 0.63 -5.52
C SER A 86 18.82 1.06 -6.53
N ASP A 87 19.26 1.52 -7.71
CA ASP A 87 18.34 1.85 -8.80
C ASP A 87 17.56 0.60 -9.25
N ASP A 88 18.23 -0.54 -9.26
CA ASP A 88 17.65 -1.81 -9.68
C ASP A 88 16.50 -2.24 -8.76
N PHE A 89 16.68 -2.17 -7.45
CA PHE A 89 15.62 -2.49 -6.51
C PHE A 89 14.42 -1.53 -6.64
N ALA A 90 14.67 -0.26 -6.79
CA ALA A 90 13.62 0.73 -7.00
C ALA A 90 12.82 0.47 -8.29
N VAL A 91 13.52 0.08 -9.37
CA VAL A 91 12.88 -0.35 -10.64
C VAL A 91 12.07 -1.63 -10.45
N HIS A 92 12.54 -2.59 -9.64
CA HIS A 92 11.78 -3.81 -9.35
C HIS A 92 10.48 -3.52 -8.61
N VAL A 93 10.51 -2.66 -7.59
CA VAL A 93 9.29 -2.21 -6.89
C VAL A 93 8.31 -1.60 -7.88
N SER A 94 8.79 -0.73 -8.78
CA SER A 94 7.94 -0.10 -9.78
C SER A 94 7.30 -1.10 -10.75
N LYS A 95 8.08 -2.08 -11.24
CA LYS A 95 7.58 -3.12 -12.15
C LYS A 95 6.57 -4.06 -11.46
N ILE A 96 6.75 -4.38 -10.18
CA ILE A 96 5.78 -5.16 -9.43
C ILE A 96 4.46 -4.39 -9.31
N TYR A 97 4.52 -3.10 -8.99
CA TYR A 97 3.32 -2.28 -8.98
C TYR A 97 2.64 -2.20 -10.37
N GLU A 98 3.41 -2.08 -11.46
CA GLU A 98 2.88 -2.14 -12.83
C GLU A 98 2.19 -3.48 -13.14
N LEU A 99 2.72 -4.62 -12.66
CA LEU A 99 2.04 -5.91 -12.79
C LEU A 99 0.68 -5.91 -12.10
N MET A 100 0.59 -5.32 -10.90
CA MET A 100 -0.68 -5.18 -10.18
C MET A 100 -1.68 -4.31 -10.95
N LEU A 101 -1.21 -3.40 -11.80
CA LEU A 101 -2.04 -2.56 -12.67
C LEU A 101 -2.35 -3.19 -14.02
N GLY A 102 -1.99 -4.45 -14.26
CA GLY A 102 -2.33 -5.20 -15.46
C GLY A 102 -3.83 -5.17 -15.80
N ASN A 103 -4.19 -5.65 -16.98
CA ASN A 103 -5.58 -5.68 -17.42
C ASN A 103 -6.13 -7.11 -17.43
N ASN A 104 -7.37 -7.25 -16.98
CA ASN A 104 -8.17 -8.46 -17.11
C ASN A 104 -9.66 -8.07 -17.25
N ASP A 105 -10.52 -9.05 -17.50
CA ASP A 105 -11.96 -8.83 -17.77
C ASP A 105 -12.76 -8.35 -16.54
N LEU A 106 -12.17 -8.37 -15.33
CA LEU A 106 -12.83 -7.94 -14.10
C LEU A 106 -12.62 -6.45 -13.82
N ILE A 107 -11.64 -5.82 -14.45
CA ILE A 107 -11.29 -4.42 -14.20
C ILE A 107 -12.45 -3.49 -14.56
N ASP A 108 -12.82 -2.67 -13.58
CA ASP A 108 -13.75 -1.55 -13.77
C ASP A 108 -12.94 -0.28 -14.08
N PRO A 109 -13.02 0.24 -15.31
CA PRO A 109 -12.21 1.40 -15.69
C PRO A 109 -12.58 2.68 -14.91
N ILE A 110 -13.81 2.78 -14.41
CA ILE A 110 -14.25 3.95 -13.62
C ILE A 110 -13.61 3.87 -12.24
N MET A 111 -13.74 2.74 -11.54
CA MET A 111 -13.13 2.56 -10.23
C MET A 111 -11.60 2.71 -10.26
N ARG A 112 -10.97 2.17 -11.31
CA ARG A 112 -9.52 2.32 -11.49
C ARG A 112 -9.12 3.78 -11.73
N GLN A 113 -9.91 4.53 -12.49
CA GLN A 113 -9.66 5.95 -12.70
C GLN A 113 -9.83 6.75 -11.40
N GLU A 114 -10.87 6.48 -10.61
CA GLU A 114 -11.08 7.09 -9.29
C GLU A 114 -9.90 6.81 -8.35
N TYR A 115 -9.39 5.58 -8.34
CA TYR A 115 -8.18 5.23 -7.62
C TYR A 115 -6.97 6.08 -8.06
N PHE A 116 -6.70 6.21 -9.36
CA PHE A 116 -5.59 7.04 -9.86
C PHE A 116 -5.75 8.52 -9.52
N GLU A 117 -6.96 9.05 -9.55
CA GLU A 117 -7.24 10.43 -9.15
C GLU A 117 -7.00 10.63 -7.65
N THR A 118 -7.36 9.64 -6.83
CA THR A 118 -7.10 9.67 -5.38
C THR A 118 -5.61 9.73 -5.07
N LEU A 119 -4.77 8.99 -5.80
CA LEU A 119 -3.30 9.01 -5.60
C LEU A 119 -2.73 10.43 -5.67
N ILE A 120 -3.20 11.24 -6.65
CA ILE A 120 -2.77 12.65 -6.77
C ILE A 120 -3.44 13.52 -5.72
N ASN A 121 -4.77 13.47 -5.66
CA ASN A 121 -5.56 14.41 -4.87
C ASN A 121 -5.29 14.30 -3.37
N GLN A 122 -4.94 13.09 -2.91
CA GLN A 122 -4.63 12.80 -1.51
C GLN A 122 -3.13 12.69 -1.23
N ASN A 123 -2.27 12.88 -2.25
CA ASN A 123 -0.82 12.74 -2.10
C ASN A 123 -0.39 11.38 -1.54
N VAL A 124 -0.97 10.30 -2.06
CA VAL A 124 -0.60 8.92 -1.67
C VAL A 124 0.79 8.60 -2.21
N PHE A 125 1.62 7.97 -1.40
CA PHE A 125 2.99 7.62 -1.77
C PHE A 125 3.51 6.41 -1.00
N GLN A 126 4.52 5.76 -1.56
CA GLN A 126 5.29 4.70 -0.93
C GLN A 126 6.72 5.16 -0.65
N ARG A 127 7.35 4.61 0.38
CA ARG A 127 8.74 4.89 0.73
C ARG A 127 9.59 3.64 0.57
N ILE A 128 10.80 3.80 0.02
CA ILE A 128 11.81 2.73 -0.05
C ILE A 128 13.05 3.15 0.73
N GLY A 129 13.51 2.28 1.62
CA GLY A 129 14.72 2.43 2.42
C GLY A 129 15.66 1.24 2.24
N TYR A 130 16.85 1.32 2.82
CA TYR A 130 17.90 0.33 2.72
C TYR A 130 18.14 -0.38 4.05
N SER A 131 18.23 -1.71 4.03
CA SER A 131 18.68 -2.58 5.13
C SER A 131 17.87 -2.53 6.43
N GLY A 132 16.75 -1.81 6.47
CA GLY A 132 15.95 -1.67 7.67
C GLY A 132 16.34 -0.46 8.55
N PRO A 133 15.55 -0.18 9.57
CA PRO A 133 15.68 1.01 10.41
C PRO A 133 16.96 1.04 11.23
N ASP A 134 17.45 -0.09 11.70
CA ASP A 134 18.69 -0.17 12.51
C ASP A 134 19.88 0.39 11.73
N TYR A 135 19.93 0.17 10.42
CA TYR A 135 20.96 0.74 9.56
C TYR A 135 21.04 2.27 9.67
N TYR A 136 19.89 2.95 9.69
CA TYR A 136 19.85 4.41 9.77
C TYR A 136 20.17 4.91 11.18
N VAL A 137 19.74 4.18 12.20
CA VAL A 137 20.07 4.47 13.59
C VAL A 137 21.59 4.37 13.81
N GLU A 138 22.21 3.30 13.35
CA GLU A 138 23.66 3.11 13.43
C GLU A 138 24.45 4.16 12.63
N LYS A 139 24.00 4.42 11.40
CA LYS A 139 24.65 5.37 10.49
C LYS A 139 24.60 6.81 11.00
N THR A 140 23.48 7.22 11.58
CA THR A 140 23.24 8.62 11.96
C THR A 140 23.50 8.90 13.44
N GLY A 141 23.46 7.87 14.29
CA GLY A 141 23.46 7.99 15.75
C GLY A 141 22.17 8.61 16.32
N LYS A 142 21.12 8.67 15.52
CA LYS A 142 19.80 9.21 15.88
C LYS A 142 18.81 8.05 16.05
N ASN A 143 17.68 8.30 16.73
CA ASN A 143 16.60 7.33 16.70
C ASN A 143 15.98 7.25 15.29
N PHE A 144 15.10 6.27 15.07
CA PHE A 144 14.47 6.02 13.77
C PHE A 144 13.77 7.25 13.19
N ASP A 145 12.94 7.91 13.98
CA ASP A 145 12.18 9.08 13.53
C ASP A 145 13.10 10.24 13.17
N GLU A 146 14.12 10.49 13.99
CA GLU A 146 15.10 11.54 13.71
C GLU A 146 16.00 11.24 12.51
N ALA A 147 16.20 9.95 12.19
CA ALA A 147 17.04 9.52 11.09
C ALA A 147 16.31 9.53 9.74
N LEU A 148 15.06 9.05 9.71
CA LEU A 148 14.29 8.83 8.51
C LEU A 148 13.11 9.82 8.34
N ASN A 149 12.66 10.44 9.44
CA ASN A 149 11.62 11.44 9.45
C ASN A 149 12.09 12.74 10.14
N PRO A 150 13.29 13.28 9.82
CA PRO A 150 13.88 14.44 10.51
C PRO A 150 12.99 15.68 10.39
N HIS A 151 12.24 15.73 9.33
CA HIS A 151 11.16 16.68 9.10
C HIS A 151 9.90 15.85 8.85
N PRO A 152 9.12 15.51 9.87
CA PRO A 152 7.89 14.76 9.67
C PRO A 152 7.13 15.44 8.53
N PHE A 153 6.77 14.68 7.52
CA PHE A 153 6.05 15.17 6.36
C PHE A 153 4.99 16.15 6.82
N LYS A 154 5.08 17.38 6.37
CA LYS A 154 4.17 18.43 6.78
C LYS A 154 3.04 18.53 5.76
N GLY A 155 1.88 18.96 6.24
CA GLY A 155 0.72 19.12 5.35
C GLY A 155 0.23 17.79 4.79
N PRO A 156 -0.12 17.73 3.50
CA PRO A 156 -0.92 16.64 2.94
C PRO A 156 -0.22 15.27 2.87
N TYR A 157 1.09 15.19 3.11
CA TYR A 157 1.80 13.90 3.09
C TYR A 157 1.91 13.25 4.47
N ARG A 158 1.68 13.99 5.55
CA ARG A 158 1.92 13.50 6.90
C ARG A 158 1.02 12.32 7.26
N ASP A 159 -0.25 12.43 6.92
CA ASP A 159 -1.27 11.46 7.32
C ASP A 159 -1.30 10.23 6.40
N ASN A 160 -0.45 10.21 5.37
CA ASN A 160 -0.36 9.16 4.37
C ASN A 160 0.93 8.32 4.49
N MET A 161 1.68 8.48 5.56
CA MET A 161 2.87 7.67 5.79
C MET A 161 2.47 6.24 6.17
N THR A 162 2.92 5.30 5.36
CA THR A 162 2.87 3.85 5.64
C THR A 162 4.27 3.31 5.85
N ASP A 163 4.38 2.01 5.98
CA ASP A 163 5.65 1.32 6.17
C ASP A 163 6.62 1.54 5.01
N TYR A 164 7.91 1.37 5.28
CA TYR A 164 8.93 1.35 4.25
C TYR A 164 8.97 -0.01 3.57
N ILE A 165 9.22 -0.03 2.27
CA ILE A 165 9.77 -1.20 1.58
C ILE A 165 11.29 -1.18 1.79
N TRP A 166 11.84 -2.26 2.34
CA TRP A 166 13.27 -2.33 2.63
C TRP A 166 14.03 -3.11 1.56
N GLU A 167 15.05 -2.49 0.97
CA GLU A 167 16.05 -3.23 0.20
C GLU A 167 16.96 -3.97 1.19
N VAL A 168 16.68 -5.25 1.45
CA VAL A 168 17.52 -6.09 2.29
C VAL A 168 18.53 -6.85 1.42
N PRO A 169 19.84 -6.57 1.50
CA PRO A 169 20.84 -7.11 0.56
C PRO A 169 20.89 -8.63 0.51
N ASP A 170 20.77 -9.29 1.66
CA ASP A 170 20.92 -10.74 1.80
C ASP A 170 19.58 -11.50 1.70
N ALA A 171 18.47 -10.80 1.46
CA ALA A 171 17.17 -11.43 1.27
C ALA A 171 17.13 -12.24 -0.02
N ASN A 172 16.53 -13.43 0.03
CA ASN A 172 16.28 -14.22 -1.17
C ASN A 172 15.15 -13.64 -2.03
N THR A 173 14.91 -14.21 -3.21
CA THR A 173 13.92 -13.68 -4.14
C THR A 173 12.50 -13.64 -3.55
N ASP A 174 12.06 -14.71 -2.88
CA ASP A 174 10.71 -14.78 -2.31
C ASP A 174 10.56 -13.84 -1.12
N GLU A 175 11.59 -13.68 -0.28
CA GLU A 175 11.63 -12.66 0.79
C GLU A 175 11.50 -11.24 0.23
N LYS A 176 12.18 -10.93 -0.88
CA LYS A 176 12.05 -9.62 -1.56
C LYS A 176 10.68 -9.41 -2.17
N ILE A 177 10.08 -10.46 -2.75
CA ILE A 177 8.70 -10.39 -3.26
C ILE A 177 7.74 -10.09 -2.10
N GLY A 178 7.88 -10.83 -1.00
CA GLY A 178 7.06 -10.66 0.20
C GLY A 178 7.10 -9.22 0.69
N GLU A 179 8.29 -8.70 0.93
CA GLU A 179 8.53 -7.33 1.38
C GLU A 179 7.88 -6.28 0.48
N ILE A 180 8.04 -6.42 -0.85
CA ILE A 180 7.52 -5.43 -1.80
C ILE A 180 6.00 -5.50 -1.90
N VAL A 181 5.43 -6.70 -2.04
CA VAL A 181 3.99 -6.88 -2.22
C VAL A 181 3.22 -6.44 -0.97
N GLU A 182 3.70 -6.84 0.22
CA GLU A 182 3.12 -6.47 1.50
C GLU A 182 2.97 -4.96 1.66
N HIS A 183 4.07 -4.24 1.56
CA HIS A 183 4.07 -2.81 1.84
C HIS A 183 3.42 -1.97 0.73
N LEU A 184 3.42 -2.44 -0.53
CA LEU A 184 2.57 -1.86 -1.57
C LEU A 184 1.09 -2.03 -1.24
N LEU A 185 0.67 -3.22 -0.78
CA LEU A 185 -0.71 -3.47 -0.40
C LEU A 185 -1.13 -2.65 0.82
N HIS A 186 -0.25 -2.47 1.80
CA HIS A 186 -0.51 -1.58 2.95
C HIS A 186 -0.83 -0.16 2.48
N THR A 187 -0.03 0.42 1.59
CA THR A 187 -0.29 1.76 1.06
C THR A 187 -1.56 1.81 0.21
N ILE A 188 -1.81 0.78 -0.60
CA ILE A 188 -3.03 0.69 -1.43
C ILE A 188 -4.28 0.61 -0.56
N THR A 189 -4.30 -0.27 0.43
CA THR A 189 -5.52 -0.55 1.22
C THR A 189 -5.76 0.48 2.31
N ASN A 190 -4.74 0.77 3.12
CA ASN A 190 -4.88 1.61 4.31
C ASN A 190 -4.89 3.11 3.99
N VAL A 191 -4.39 3.51 2.82
CA VAL A 191 -4.37 4.93 2.40
C VAL A 191 -5.24 5.16 1.17
N ALA A 192 -4.86 4.60 0.02
CA ALA A 192 -5.52 4.94 -1.24
C ALA A 192 -7.00 4.53 -1.24
N LEU A 193 -7.32 3.28 -0.93
CA LEU A 193 -8.71 2.80 -0.89
C LEU A 193 -9.50 3.43 0.26
N ALA A 194 -8.88 3.68 1.40
CA ALA A 194 -9.54 4.35 2.52
C ALA A 194 -10.02 5.77 2.18
N TYR A 195 -9.30 6.48 1.30
CA TYR A 195 -9.74 7.77 0.77
C TYR A 195 -10.75 7.65 -0.38
N THR A 196 -10.64 6.59 -1.19
CA THR A 196 -11.51 6.40 -2.36
C THR A 196 -12.88 5.86 -1.96
N HIS A 197 -12.95 4.93 -0.99
CA HIS A 197 -14.14 4.18 -0.61
C HIS A 197 -14.33 4.11 0.90
N GLN A 198 -15.52 4.48 1.38
CA GLN A 198 -15.83 4.47 2.82
C GLN A 198 -15.77 3.08 3.44
N GLU A 199 -16.02 2.04 2.66
CA GLU A 199 -15.95 0.64 3.04
C GLU A 199 -14.54 0.23 3.52
N TRP A 200 -13.52 0.93 3.05
CA TRP A 200 -12.10 0.71 3.38
C TRP A 200 -11.56 1.60 4.48
N ASN A 201 -12.40 2.46 5.04
CA ASN A 201 -11.99 3.24 6.20
C ASN A 201 -11.85 2.31 7.41
N TRP A 202 -10.64 2.19 7.95
CA TRP A 202 -10.31 1.31 9.10
C TRP A 202 -11.05 1.64 10.40
N MET A 203 -11.81 2.73 10.44
CA MET A 203 -12.58 3.11 11.62
C MET A 203 -13.71 2.11 11.92
N GLN A 204 -14.05 1.99 13.20
CA GLN A 204 -15.20 1.20 13.64
C GLN A 204 -16.45 1.58 12.86
N ASN A 205 -17.18 0.55 12.39
CA ASN A 205 -18.39 0.62 11.54
C ASN A 205 -18.15 0.67 10.02
N SER A 206 -16.94 0.48 9.54
CA SER A 206 -16.66 0.24 8.12
C SER A 206 -16.79 -1.25 7.78
N ASP A 207 -16.88 -1.56 6.48
CA ASP A 207 -16.96 -2.96 6.04
C ASP A 207 -15.65 -3.71 6.30
N ILE A 208 -14.49 -3.04 6.11
CA ILE A 208 -13.18 -3.64 6.43
C ILE A 208 -13.04 -3.95 7.93
N TYR A 209 -13.54 -3.09 8.81
CA TYR A 209 -13.56 -3.36 10.24
C TYR A 209 -14.39 -4.60 10.55
N TYR A 210 -15.60 -4.71 10.01
CA TYR A 210 -16.44 -5.89 10.24
C TYR A 210 -15.83 -7.17 9.67
N ALA A 211 -15.18 -7.11 8.50
CA ALA A 211 -14.48 -8.25 7.92
C ALA A 211 -13.28 -8.70 8.78
N THR A 212 -12.54 -7.74 9.34
CA THR A 212 -11.43 -8.03 10.27
C THR A 212 -11.95 -8.70 11.54
N MET A 213 -13.02 -8.17 12.12
CA MET A 213 -13.64 -8.75 13.33
C MET A 213 -14.23 -10.14 13.05
N GLU A 214 -14.78 -10.39 11.84
CA GLU A 214 -15.20 -11.74 11.42
C GLU A 214 -14.02 -12.71 11.46
N ALA A 215 -12.86 -12.34 10.94
CA ALA A 215 -11.68 -13.19 10.90
C ALA A 215 -11.12 -13.51 12.29
N ILE A 216 -11.08 -12.52 13.18
CA ILE A 216 -10.67 -12.70 14.58
C ILE A 216 -11.64 -13.65 15.28
N ASN A 217 -12.95 -13.43 15.16
CA ASN A 217 -13.97 -14.26 15.79
C ASN A 217 -14.00 -15.70 15.27
N ASN A 218 -13.65 -15.90 13.99
CA ASN A 218 -13.54 -17.22 13.37
C ASN A 218 -12.18 -17.90 13.61
N ASN A 219 -11.28 -17.28 14.39
CA ASN A 219 -9.91 -17.75 14.64
C ASN A 219 -9.12 -17.98 13.35
N VAL A 220 -9.31 -17.15 12.34
CA VAL A 220 -8.54 -17.14 11.09
C VAL A 220 -7.39 -16.14 11.15
N PHE A 221 -7.58 -15.03 11.85
CA PHE A 221 -6.59 -13.99 12.06
C PHE A 221 -6.30 -13.85 13.57
N ASP A 222 -5.03 -14.04 13.96
CA ASP A 222 -4.54 -13.87 15.33
C ASP A 222 -3.91 -12.48 15.50
N VAL A 223 -4.49 -11.70 16.38
CA VAL A 223 -4.06 -10.32 16.66
C VAL A 223 -3.29 -10.19 17.97
N SER A 224 -2.81 -11.28 18.55
CA SER A 224 -2.14 -11.28 19.85
C SER A 224 -0.88 -10.42 19.88
N ASP A 225 -0.16 -10.34 18.77
CA ASP A 225 1.07 -9.55 18.65
C ASP A 225 0.81 -8.03 18.63
N TYR A 226 -0.41 -7.61 18.30
CA TYR A 226 -0.82 -6.20 18.27
C TYR A 226 -1.44 -5.71 19.59
N GLN A 227 -1.72 -6.60 20.54
CA GLN A 227 -2.39 -6.27 21.82
C GLN A 227 -1.67 -5.16 22.60
N GLN A 228 -0.35 -5.09 22.52
CA GLN A 228 0.43 -4.05 23.17
C GLN A 228 0.08 -2.61 22.73
N ILE A 229 -0.51 -2.44 21.53
CA ILE A 229 -0.94 -1.13 21.02
C ILE A 229 -2.22 -0.72 21.78
N LEU A 230 -3.16 -1.65 21.87
CA LEU A 230 -4.39 -1.45 22.63
C LEU A 230 -4.12 -1.21 24.12
N ASP A 231 -3.17 -1.97 24.71
CA ASP A 231 -2.77 -1.84 26.12
C ASP A 231 -2.19 -0.46 26.45
N ARG A 232 -1.65 0.25 25.46
CA ARG A 232 -1.18 1.65 25.59
C ARG A 232 -2.32 2.67 25.47
N GLY A 233 -3.54 2.25 25.16
CA GLY A 233 -4.70 3.10 24.94
C GLY A 233 -4.74 3.78 23.56
N ASP A 234 -4.07 3.18 22.57
CA ASP A 234 -4.06 3.62 21.19
C ASP A 234 -5.02 2.77 20.35
N ASP A 235 -6.31 2.95 20.60
CA ASP A 235 -7.38 2.20 19.92
C ASP A 235 -7.36 2.46 18.40
N GLU A 236 -7.13 3.71 18.01
CA GLU A 236 -7.10 4.13 16.61
C GLU A 236 -5.95 3.44 15.86
N GLY A 237 -4.76 3.50 16.41
CA GLY A 237 -3.61 2.82 15.88
C GLY A 237 -3.78 1.31 15.83
N TYR A 238 -4.38 0.71 16.86
CA TYR A 238 -4.66 -0.71 16.86
C TYR A 238 -5.57 -1.13 15.71
N TYR A 239 -6.72 -0.47 15.51
CA TYR A 239 -7.64 -0.82 14.44
C TYR A 239 -7.07 -0.54 13.06
N SER A 240 -6.31 0.54 12.89
CA SER A 240 -5.62 0.85 11.64
C SER A 240 -4.66 -0.28 11.25
N ILE A 241 -3.83 -0.75 12.19
CA ILE A 241 -2.83 -1.80 11.92
C ILE A 241 -3.52 -3.15 11.65
N ILE A 242 -4.41 -3.60 12.52
CA ILE A 242 -5.02 -4.93 12.33
C ILE A 242 -5.87 -5.02 11.05
N THR A 243 -6.50 -3.92 10.60
CA THR A 243 -7.22 -3.93 9.32
C THR A 243 -6.28 -3.93 8.13
N GLN A 244 -5.15 -3.24 8.22
CA GLN A 244 -4.09 -3.23 7.21
C GLN A 244 -3.52 -4.63 7.00
N GLU A 245 -3.05 -5.26 8.08
CA GLU A 245 -2.47 -6.62 8.06
C GLU A 245 -3.49 -7.65 7.58
N PHE A 246 -4.70 -7.58 8.12
CA PHE A 246 -5.77 -8.50 7.72
C PHE A 246 -6.04 -8.49 6.20
N MET A 247 -6.22 -7.30 5.61
CA MET A 247 -6.52 -7.22 4.19
C MET A 247 -5.33 -7.57 3.31
N PHE A 248 -4.12 -7.30 3.75
CA PHE A 248 -2.94 -7.82 3.11
C PHE A 248 -3.00 -9.35 3.00
N TRP A 249 -3.22 -10.08 4.12
CA TRP A 249 -3.35 -11.54 4.11
C TRP A 249 -4.46 -12.04 3.20
N VAL A 250 -5.62 -11.40 3.22
CA VAL A 250 -6.74 -11.76 2.33
C VAL A 250 -6.33 -11.63 0.86
N ILE A 251 -5.73 -10.50 0.50
CA ILE A 251 -5.37 -10.21 -0.90
C ILE A 251 -4.30 -11.19 -1.41
N VAL A 252 -3.26 -11.46 -0.65
CA VAL A 252 -2.20 -12.40 -1.09
C VAL A 252 -2.72 -13.83 -1.23
N VAL A 253 -3.67 -14.26 -0.39
CA VAL A 253 -4.33 -15.56 -0.55
C VAL A 253 -5.22 -15.58 -1.79
N GLU A 254 -6.04 -14.55 -2.01
CA GLU A 254 -6.90 -14.44 -3.20
C GLU A 254 -6.09 -14.34 -4.50
N TRP A 255 -4.88 -13.77 -4.45
CA TRP A 255 -3.95 -13.71 -5.57
C TRP A 255 -3.15 -15.01 -5.80
N GLY A 256 -3.31 -16.02 -4.93
CA GLY A 256 -2.57 -17.28 -5.02
C GLY A 256 -1.10 -17.16 -4.65
N LEU A 257 -0.73 -16.17 -3.84
CA LEU A 257 0.63 -15.92 -3.37
C LEU A 257 0.92 -16.57 -1.99
N ALA A 258 0.03 -17.41 -1.47
CA ALA A 258 0.15 -18.03 -0.16
C ALA A 258 1.50 -18.74 0.08
N ASP A 259 2.07 -19.35 -0.96
CA ASP A 259 3.37 -20.06 -0.87
C ASP A 259 4.55 -19.10 -0.60
N ILE A 260 4.49 -17.87 -1.09
CA ILE A 260 5.52 -16.82 -0.84
C ILE A 260 5.60 -16.52 0.66
N TYR A 261 4.48 -16.56 1.34
CA TYR A 261 4.34 -16.21 2.75
C TYR A 261 4.24 -17.43 3.68
N GLU A 262 4.50 -18.64 3.15
CA GLU A 262 4.45 -19.90 3.92
C GLU A 262 3.10 -20.11 4.66
N LEU A 263 1.98 -19.65 4.04
CA LEU A 263 0.64 -19.84 4.62
C LEU A 263 0.17 -21.31 4.53
N PRO A 264 -0.58 -21.83 5.52
CA PRO A 264 -1.04 -21.14 6.72
C PRO A 264 0.01 -21.04 7.81
N HIS A 265 -0.03 -19.99 8.62
CA HIS A 265 0.81 -19.85 9.82
C HIS A 265 0.00 -19.34 11.02
N ASN A 266 0.67 -19.04 12.15
CA ASN A 266 -0.02 -18.69 13.39
C ASN A 266 -0.89 -17.45 13.29
N GLU A 267 -0.41 -16.43 12.57
CA GLU A 267 -1.12 -15.16 12.43
C GLU A 267 -2.33 -15.28 11.50
N PHE A 268 -2.18 -16.01 10.36
CA PHE A 268 -3.25 -16.17 9.38
C PHE A 268 -3.39 -17.62 8.93
N SER A 269 -4.55 -18.22 9.19
CA SER A 269 -4.76 -19.66 9.02
C SER A 269 -5.48 -20.10 7.74
N ALA A 270 -5.81 -19.15 6.84
CA ALA A 270 -6.33 -19.46 5.50
C ALA A 270 -5.21 -19.44 4.47
N SER A 271 -5.25 -20.33 3.48
CA SER A 271 -4.21 -20.47 2.45
C SER A 271 -4.76 -20.64 1.04
N SER A 272 -6.07 -20.54 0.84
CA SER A 272 -6.69 -20.63 -0.48
C SER A 272 -7.90 -19.70 -0.61
N PRO A 273 -8.23 -19.24 -1.84
CA PRO A 273 -9.44 -18.43 -2.08
C PRO A 273 -10.73 -19.12 -1.65
N ALA A 274 -10.79 -20.46 -1.76
CA ALA A 274 -11.94 -21.23 -1.31
C ALA A 274 -12.12 -21.17 0.22
N GLU A 275 -11.03 -21.13 0.98
CA GLU A 275 -11.08 -20.94 2.43
C GLU A 275 -11.48 -19.51 2.79
N ILE A 276 -10.94 -18.48 2.11
CA ILE A 276 -11.38 -17.08 2.30
C ILE A 276 -12.90 -17.01 2.07
N LYS A 277 -13.38 -17.45 0.93
CA LYS A 277 -14.80 -17.42 0.60
C LYS A 277 -15.70 -18.11 1.63
N SER A 278 -15.25 -19.24 2.17
CA SER A 278 -16.06 -20.04 3.10
C SER A 278 -15.98 -19.58 4.55
N LYS A 279 -14.81 -19.12 5.00
CA LYS A 279 -14.56 -18.72 6.39
C LYS A 279 -14.73 -17.22 6.63
N LEU A 280 -14.49 -16.39 5.60
CA LEU A 280 -14.42 -14.94 5.65
C LEU A 280 -15.22 -14.29 4.50
N PRO A 281 -16.55 -14.56 4.42
CA PRO A 281 -17.35 -14.07 3.30
C PRO A 281 -17.39 -12.54 3.18
N LEU A 282 -17.25 -11.78 4.26
CA LEU A 282 -17.18 -10.32 4.21
C LEU A 282 -15.88 -9.85 3.54
N ALA A 283 -14.75 -10.44 3.89
CA ALA A 283 -13.47 -10.13 3.27
C ALA A 283 -13.42 -10.52 1.79
N HIS A 284 -13.94 -11.72 1.43
CA HIS A 284 -14.07 -12.15 0.05
C HIS A 284 -14.89 -11.16 -0.78
N LYS A 285 -15.99 -10.65 -0.21
CA LYS A 285 -16.83 -9.63 -0.87
C LYS A 285 -16.06 -8.32 -1.08
N LEU A 286 -15.32 -7.83 -0.10
CA LEU A 286 -14.48 -6.63 -0.26
C LEU A 286 -13.43 -6.82 -1.35
N TYR A 287 -12.80 -7.98 -1.40
CA TYR A 287 -11.87 -8.32 -2.47
C TYR A 287 -12.54 -8.28 -3.86
N GLU A 288 -13.70 -8.97 -4.04
CA GLU A 288 -14.40 -9.03 -5.32
C GLU A 288 -14.95 -7.65 -5.76
N ASP A 289 -15.45 -6.85 -4.81
CA ASP A 289 -16.10 -5.57 -5.12
C ASP A 289 -15.10 -4.43 -5.39
N PHE A 290 -13.88 -4.51 -4.85
CA PHE A 290 -12.88 -3.42 -4.96
C PHE A 290 -11.55 -3.89 -5.54
N ILE A 291 -10.84 -4.78 -4.88
CA ILE A 291 -9.48 -5.17 -5.30
C ILE A 291 -9.49 -5.77 -6.70
N ALA A 292 -10.34 -6.74 -6.97
CA ALA A 292 -10.45 -7.39 -8.27
C ALA A 292 -10.97 -6.44 -9.39
N LYS A 293 -11.56 -5.30 -9.03
CA LYS A 293 -12.02 -4.27 -9.98
C LYS A 293 -10.95 -3.24 -10.32
N ILE A 294 -9.93 -3.10 -9.49
CA ILE A 294 -8.88 -2.10 -9.65
C ILE A 294 -7.56 -2.75 -10.06
N PHE A 295 -7.25 -3.92 -9.49
CA PHE A 295 -5.96 -4.59 -9.63
C PHE A 295 -6.07 -5.95 -10.31
N THR A 296 -4.98 -6.36 -10.93
CA THR A 296 -4.77 -7.70 -11.51
C THR A 296 -3.80 -8.47 -10.62
N PRO A 297 -4.14 -9.70 -10.21
CA PRO A 297 -3.21 -10.54 -9.48
C PRO A 297 -1.90 -10.78 -10.28
N PRO A 298 -0.73 -10.43 -9.75
CA PRO A 298 0.53 -10.80 -10.38
C PRO A 298 0.77 -12.31 -10.24
N SER A 299 1.35 -12.96 -11.26
CA SER A 299 1.76 -14.36 -11.10
C SER A 299 3.08 -14.49 -10.33
N ILE A 300 3.25 -15.60 -9.58
CA ILE A 300 4.52 -15.88 -8.88
C ILE A 300 5.70 -15.93 -9.87
N ASP A 301 5.48 -16.49 -11.04
CA ASP A 301 6.54 -16.61 -12.07
C ASP A 301 6.96 -15.23 -12.60
N ASP A 302 6.02 -14.31 -12.83
CA ASP A 302 6.34 -12.94 -13.25
C ASP A 302 7.06 -12.16 -12.15
N LEU A 303 6.61 -12.30 -10.88
CA LEU A 303 7.26 -11.69 -9.72
C LEU A 303 8.72 -12.18 -9.59
N ARG A 304 8.93 -13.50 -9.68
CA ARG A 304 10.28 -14.10 -9.65
C ARG A 304 11.13 -13.69 -10.85
N ALA A 305 10.54 -13.56 -12.04
CA ALA A 305 11.25 -13.10 -13.22
C ALA A 305 11.75 -11.66 -13.10
N ILE A 306 10.97 -10.77 -12.48
CA ILE A 306 11.40 -9.39 -12.22
C ILE A 306 12.60 -9.37 -11.28
N LEU A 307 12.57 -10.12 -10.17
CA LEU A 307 13.63 -10.10 -9.15
C LEU A 307 14.78 -11.06 -9.42
N GLY A 308 14.61 -12.04 -10.31
CA GLY A 308 15.63 -13.04 -10.70
C GLY A 308 16.47 -12.64 -11.90
N SER A 309 16.30 -11.46 -12.45
CA SER A 309 17.00 -11.00 -13.66
C SER A 309 18.45 -10.52 -13.39
N TYR A 310 19.15 -11.12 -12.44
CA TYR A 310 20.57 -10.85 -12.11
C TYR A 310 21.44 -12.05 -12.26
#